data_9122097a7ded574d2f9a5a266b9eb0a1
#
_entry.id   9122097a7ded574d2f9a5a266b9eb0a1
#
_cell.length_a   1.000
_cell.length_b   1.000
_cell.length_c   1.000
_cell.angle_alpha   90.00
_cell.angle_beta   90.00
_cell.angle_gamma   90.00
#
_symmetry.space_group_name_H-M   'P 1'
#
loop_
_entity.id
_entity.type
_entity.pdbx_description
1 polymer ?
#
loop_
_entity_poly.entity_id
_entity_poly.type
_entity_poly.pdbx_seq_one_letter_code
_entity_poly.pdbx_strand_id
1 'polypeptide(L)'
;MVKEEYPRSIGKRLLTTTDGGKHRDLGVSVGARTERTDVVLVGGGIMSATLGVFLKELEPSWNIILLERLDKVAQESTNPWNNAGTGHSALCELNYAPAGPDGTVNPAKALGINEQFQVSRQFWASLVNEGILPDNSFINPVPHMSLVFGEEHSKYLAARYEAFRTQKLFERMEFSTERDKIAEWAPLTVAGRAADEPIAATWAPEGTDVDFGALTKSMVDYLQTHGVEVRYGYQVTDVSRESDGSWTIQAKNRINKEEPLTVHTKFVFLGAGGGALHLLQKSGIEEGKGYGGFPVSGLFLRSTNEATASQHNAKVYGQASVGAPPMSVPHLDTRYVDGKRSLLFGPYAGFKPNFLKQGSYFDLPLSVRLNNVYPMTRAGAANTSLVKYLVTELFKSREARLGALHRYYPEAVGDDWELITAGQRVQIIKKDPKKGGVLQFGTEIVAHADGSLAALLGASPGASTAVPLMIKLINQCFPDHAESWSGRLKELVPGYGIKLNDNPTLADEIISHNASVLGIHH
;
A
#
# COMPACT_ATOMS: atom_id res chain seq x y z
N MET A 1 -31.90 16.79 -30.36
CA MET A 1 -33.28 16.35 -30.18
C MET A 1 -33.47 15.08 -30.99
N VAL A 2 -33.33 13.93 -30.40
CA VAL A 2 -33.97 12.66 -30.77
C VAL A 2 -34.03 11.85 -29.49
N LYS A 3 -35.21 11.60 -28.99
CA LYS A 3 -35.55 10.70 -27.91
C LYS A 3 -35.73 9.31 -28.53
N GLU A 4 -35.03 8.29 -28.07
CA GLU A 4 -35.43 6.91 -28.33
C GLU A 4 -36.10 6.34 -27.08
N GLU A 5 -37.37 5.95 -27.31
CA GLU A 5 -38.22 5.26 -26.35
C GLU A 5 -37.94 3.76 -26.39
N TYR A 6 -37.82 3.15 -25.21
CA TYR A 6 -37.86 1.69 -25.05
C TYR A 6 -39.30 1.22 -24.75
N PRO A 7 -39.78 0.14 -25.36
CA PRO A 7 -41.15 -0.31 -25.19
C PRO A 7 -41.35 -1.13 -23.89
N ARG A 8 -42.41 -0.76 -23.18
CA ARG A 8 -43.05 -1.59 -22.15
C ARG A 8 -44.04 -2.54 -22.83
N SER A 9 -43.99 -3.81 -22.51
CA SER A 9 -45.17 -4.67 -22.26
C SER A 9 -44.77 -6.14 -22.32
N ILE A 10 -45.25 -6.89 -21.31
CA ILE A 10 -45.83 -8.26 -21.39
C ILE A 10 -46.33 -8.53 -19.97
N GLY A 11 -47.56 -8.45 -19.70
CA GLY A 11 -48.59 -9.44 -19.88
C GLY A 11 -48.82 -10.22 -18.57
N LYS A 12 -49.63 -9.66 -17.61
CA LYS A 12 -50.19 -10.41 -16.49
C LYS A 12 -51.18 -11.45 -17.04
N ARG A 13 -50.96 -12.74 -16.77
CA ARG A 13 -52.01 -13.75 -16.79
C ARG A 13 -52.51 -13.98 -15.38
N LEU A 14 -53.71 -13.53 -15.09
CA LEU A 14 -54.49 -13.98 -13.94
C LEU A 14 -54.99 -15.38 -14.22
N LEU A 15 -54.73 -16.30 -13.30
CA LEU A 15 -55.54 -17.50 -13.10
C LEU A 15 -56.11 -17.42 -11.69
N THR A 16 -57.41 -17.16 -11.61
CA THR A 16 -58.18 -17.30 -10.39
C THR A 16 -58.59 -18.74 -10.23
N THR A 17 -58.24 -19.38 -9.12
CA THR A 17 -58.97 -20.48 -8.54
C THR A 17 -59.11 -20.21 -7.05
N THR A 18 -60.35 -20.08 -6.64
CA THR A 18 -60.81 -20.05 -5.25
C THR A 18 -60.76 -21.45 -4.69
N ASP A 19 -59.95 -21.65 -3.65
CA ASP A 19 -60.26 -22.60 -2.59
C ASP A 19 -59.54 -22.23 -1.31
N GLY A 20 -60.26 -22.31 -0.19
CA GLY A 20 -59.83 -21.82 1.12
C GLY A 20 -58.83 -22.76 1.79
N GLY A 21 -57.55 -22.52 1.58
CA GLY A 21 -56.45 -23.17 2.29
C GLY A 21 -55.48 -22.14 2.87
N LYS A 22 -55.22 -22.21 4.16
CA LYS A 22 -54.19 -21.42 4.84
C LYS A 22 -52.87 -21.60 4.10
N HIS A 23 -52.45 -20.62 3.30
CA HIS A 23 -51.12 -20.57 2.78
C HIS A 23 -50.13 -20.37 3.96
N ARG A 24 -49.50 -21.47 4.37
CA ARG A 24 -48.18 -21.37 5.01
C ARG A 24 -47.22 -20.88 3.92
N ASP A 25 -46.78 -19.67 4.08
CA ASP A 25 -45.62 -19.17 3.36
C ASP A 25 -44.44 -20.10 3.72
N LEU A 26 -44.21 -21.10 2.87
CA LEU A 26 -42.95 -21.85 2.86
C LEU A 26 -41.92 -20.88 2.28
N GLY A 27 -41.41 -19.97 3.13
CA GLY A 27 -40.20 -19.22 2.82
C GLY A 27 -39.13 -20.23 2.41
N VAL A 28 -38.87 -20.31 1.11
CA VAL A 28 -37.69 -21.01 0.60
C VAL A 28 -36.53 -20.29 1.24
N SER A 29 -36.00 -20.83 2.33
CA SER A 29 -34.72 -20.45 2.85
C SER A 29 -33.74 -20.74 1.72
N VAL A 30 -33.30 -19.70 1.01
CA VAL A 30 -32.15 -19.79 0.10
C VAL A 30 -30.99 -20.21 1.00
N GLY A 31 -30.62 -21.48 0.94
CA GLY A 31 -29.55 -22.05 1.76
C GLY A 31 -28.25 -21.30 1.42
N ALA A 32 -27.49 -20.95 2.44
CA ALA A 32 -26.16 -20.35 2.23
C ALA A 32 -25.37 -21.25 1.27
N ARG A 33 -24.82 -20.65 0.21
CA ARG A 33 -23.96 -21.37 -0.73
C ARG A 33 -22.70 -21.80 0.01
N THR A 34 -22.49 -23.10 0.13
CA THR A 34 -21.31 -23.68 0.81
C THR A 34 -20.35 -24.25 -0.22
N GLU A 35 -19.09 -23.87 -0.13
CA GLU A 35 -18.05 -24.23 -1.10
C GLU A 35 -16.78 -24.68 -0.41
N ARG A 36 -15.89 -25.34 -1.16
CA ARG A 36 -14.56 -25.77 -0.70
C ARG A 36 -13.51 -25.28 -1.67
N THR A 37 -12.37 -24.82 -1.12
CA THR A 37 -11.21 -24.36 -1.88
C THR A 37 -9.92 -24.66 -1.12
N ASP A 38 -8.76 -24.54 -1.78
CA ASP A 38 -7.47 -24.69 -1.11
C ASP A 38 -7.08 -23.39 -0.40
N VAL A 39 -7.35 -22.23 -1.03
CA VAL A 39 -6.92 -20.91 -0.55
C VAL A 39 -8.07 -19.91 -0.63
N VAL A 40 -8.22 -19.10 0.41
CA VAL A 40 -9.03 -17.88 0.40
C VAL A 40 -8.16 -16.67 0.61
N LEU A 41 -8.19 -15.74 -0.35
CA LEU A 41 -7.57 -14.42 -0.26
C LEU A 41 -8.64 -13.39 0.08
N VAL A 42 -8.50 -12.70 1.21
CA VAL A 42 -9.48 -11.71 1.68
C VAL A 42 -8.98 -10.29 1.42
N GLY A 43 -9.67 -9.57 0.52
CA GLY A 43 -9.35 -8.21 0.06
C GLY A 43 -8.61 -8.21 -1.28
N GLY A 44 -9.06 -7.40 -2.22
CA GLY A 44 -8.52 -7.26 -3.59
C GLY A 44 -7.44 -6.17 -3.69
N GLY A 45 -6.53 -6.07 -2.73
CA GLY A 45 -5.38 -5.16 -2.75
C GLY A 45 -4.12 -5.80 -3.30
N ILE A 46 -3.06 -4.99 -3.45
CA ILE A 46 -1.76 -5.40 -4.01
C ILE A 46 -1.18 -6.64 -3.32
N MET A 47 -1.39 -6.79 -2.00
CA MET A 47 -0.83 -7.91 -1.24
C MET A 47 -1.49 -9.24 -1.63
N SER A 48 -2.82 -9.27 -1.68
CA SER A 48 -3.56 -10.48 -2.10
C SER A 48 -3.31 -10.80 -3.57
N ALA A 49 -3.24 -9.79 -4.44
CA ALA A 49 -2.92 -9.98 -5.85
C ALA A 49 -1.51 -10.58 -6.03
N THR A 50 -0.49 -10.02 -5.34
CA THR A 50 0.89 -10.53 -5.38
C THR A 50 0.97 -11.96 -4.84
N LEU A 51 0.34 -12.25 -3.68
CA LEU A 51 0.31 -13.61 -3.13
C LEU A 51 -0.41 -14.57 -4.06
N GLY A 52 -1.55 -14.15 -4.63
CA GLY A 52 -2.32 -14.96 -5.57
C GLY A 52 -1.50 -15.36 -6.79
N VAL A 53 -0.76 -14.42 -7.38
CA VAL A 53 0.15 -14.72 -8.52
C VAL A 53 1.23 -15.71 -8.08
N PHE A 54 1.91 -15.48 -6.95
CA PHE A 54 2.89 -16.46 -6.46
C PHE A 54 2.28 -17.85 -6.29
N LEU A 55 1.14 -17.96 -5.58
CA LEU A 55 0.54 -19.26 -5.33
C LEU A 55 0.10 -19.94 -6.62
N LYS A 56 -0.39 -19.19 -7.61
CA LYS A 56 -0.81 -19.75 -8.89
C LYS A 56 0.37 -20.22 -9.74
N GLU A 57 1.50 -19.52 -9.66
CA GLU A 57 2.75 -19.88 -10.33
C GLU A 57 3.47 -21.07 -9.65
N LEU A 58 3.34 -21.19 -8.33
CA LEU A 58 3.99 -22.24 -7.54
C LEU A 58 3.17 -23.52 -7.48
N GLU A 59 1.83 -23.40 -7.45
CA GLU A 59 0.87 -24.52 -7.38
C GLU A 59 -0.31 -24.27 -8.32
N PRO A 60 -0.14 -24.47 -9.63
CA PRO A 60 -1.18 -24.21 -10.63
C PRO A 60 -2.48 -25.00 -10.38
N SER A 61 -2.40 -26.14 -9.68
CA SER A 61 -3.53 -27.01 -9.37
C SER A 61 -4.43 -26.50 -8.24
N TRP A 62 -3.96 -25.57 -7.41
CA TRP A 62 -4.75 -25.08 -6.28
C TRP A 62 -5.95 -24.25 -6.72
N ASN A 63 -7.08 -24.53 -6.10
CA ASN A 63 -8.27 -23.71 -6.22
C ASN A 63 -8.16 -22.52 -5.27
N ILE A 64 -8.28 -21.32 -5.83
CA ILE A 64 -8.12 -20.07 -5.08
C ILE A 64 -9.39 -19.23 -5.26
N ILE A 65 -9.92 -18.70 -4.15
CA ILE A 65 -11.03 -17.73 -4.15
C ILE A 65 -10.51 -16.42 -3.57
N LEU A 66 -10.69 -15.31 -4.31
CA LEU A 66 -10.44 -13.96 -3.83
C LEU A 66 -11.78 -13.28 -3.52
N LEU A 67 -11.96 -12.84 -2.28
CA LEU A 67 -13.17 -12.14 -1.83
C LEU A 67 -12.88 -10.66 -1.64
N GLU A 68 -13.49 -9.81 -2.49
CA GLU A 68 -13.42 -8.35 -2.37
C GLU A 68 -14.78 -7.77 -1.97
N ARG A 69 -14.79 -6.91 -0.95
CA ARG A 69 -16.03 -6.33 -0.41
C ARG A 69 -16.63 -5.23 -1.30
N LEU A 70 -15.82 -4.61 -2.14
CA LEU A 70 -16.22 -3.56 -3.08
C LEU A 70 -16.52 -4.15 -4.46
N ASP A 71 -16.94 -3.30 -5.37
CA ASP A 71 -17.31 -3.69 -6.74
C ASP A 71 -16.10 -3.86 -7.68
N LYS A 72 -14.91 -3.45 -7.21
CA LYS A 72 -13.63 -3.55 -7.95
C LYS A 72 -12.47 -3.78 -6.99
N VAL A 73 -11.37 -4.31 -7.50
CA VAL A 73 -10.09 -4.39 -6.78
C VAL A 73 -9.43 -3.02 -6.66
N ALA A 74 -8.45 -2.90 -5.79
CA ALA A 74 -7.60 -1.72 -5.62
C ALA A 74 -8.36 -0.41 -5.30
N GLN A 75 -9.46 -0.45 -4.56
CA GLN A 75 -10.28 0.75 -4.26
C GLN A 75 -9.93 1.42 -2.93
N GLU A 76 -9.18 0.77 -2.06
CA GLU A 76 -8.74 1.31 -0.76
C GLU A 76 -7.28 1.83 -0.84
N SER A 77 -6.38 1.42 0.03
CA SER A 77 -5.00 1.93 0.07
C SER A 77 -4.21 1.73 -1.23
N THR A 78 -4.56 0.73 -2.03
CA THR A 78 -3.93 0.43 -3.32
C THR A 78 -4.41 1.34 -4.46
N ASN A 79 -5.55 2.03 -4.31
CA ASN A 79 -6.04 2.96 -5.34
C ASN A 79 -4.97 4.04 -5.62
N PRO A 80 -4.70 4.38 -6.91
CA PRO A 80 -3.60 5.26 -7.28
C PRO A 80 -3.68 6.66 -6.66
N TRP A 81 -4.87 7.14 -6.33
CA TRP A 81 -5.07 8.44 -5.66
C TRP A 81 -5.11 8.34 -4.13
N ASN A 82 -5.04 7.14 -3.56
CA ASN A 82 -5.01 6.93 -2.13
C ASN A 82 -3.59 6.79 -1.56
N ASN A 83 -2.58 6.82 -2.43
CA ASN A 83 -1.15 6.75 -2.11
C ASN A 83 -0.34 7.65 -3.05
N ALA A 84 0.93 7.85 -2.74
CA ALA A 84 1.82 8.69 -3.54
C ALA A 84 2.47 7.97 -4.73
N GLY A 85 2.25 6.67 -4.89
CA GLY A 85 2.85 5.86 -5.95
C GLY A 85 4.37 5.79 -5.95
N THR A 86 5.01 6.13 -4.83
CA THR A 86 6.46 6.12 -4.75
C THR A 86 6.97 4.68 -4.78
N GLY A 87 7.84 4.38 -5.72
CA GLY A 87 8.66 3.18 -5.68
C GLY A 87 9.70 3.30 -4.58
N HIS A 88 9.28 2.98 -3.33
CA HIS A 88 10.09 3.22 -2.13
C HIS A 88 11.40 2.44 -2.14
N SER A 89 12.44 3.09 -2.61
CA SER A 89 13.83 2.62 -2.69
C SER A 89 14.77 3.40 -1.77
N ALA A 90 14.20 4.16 -0.82
CA ALA A 90 14.94 4.99 0.15
C ALA A 90 15.85 6.06 -0.50
N LEU A 91 15.55 6.45 -1.73
CA LEU A 91 16.35 7.44 -2.45
C LEU A 91 16.10 8.86 -1.94
N CYS A 92 14.85 9.18 -1.58
CA CYS A 92 14.45 10.53 -1.15
C CYS A 92 13.91 10.62 0.29
N GLU A 93 13.59 9.50 0.95
CA GLU A 93 12.99 9.52 2.28
C GLU A 93 14.04 9.67 3.38
N LEU A 94 14.15 10.86 3.94
CA LEU A 94 15.18 11.21 4.92
C LEU A 94 15.05 10.48 6.26
N ASN A 95 13.84 10.09 6.65
CA ASN A 95 13.54 9.39 7.90
C ASN A 95 14.05 7.92 7.94
N TYR A 96 14.53 7.39 6.82
CA TYR A 96 15.15 6.07 6.82
C TYR A 96 16.63 6.09 7.26
N ALA A 97 17.24 7.27 7.27
CA ALA A 97 18.62 7.46 7.71
C ALA A 97 18.78 8.80 8.45
N PRO A 98 18.15 8.95 9.64
CA PRO A 98 18.33 10.17 10.44
C PRO A 98 19.76 10.30 10.93
N ALA A 99 20.19 11.54 11.21
CA ALA A 99 21.45 11.78 11.87
C ALA A 99 21.44 11.26 13.32
N GLY A 100 22.52 10.62 13.72
CA GLY A 100 22.80 10.29 15.11
C GLY A 100 23.13 11.53 15.95
N PRO A 101 23.28 11.39 17.27
CA PRO A 101 23.62 12.49 18.17
C PRO A 101 24.99 13.14 17.84
N ASP A 102 25.88 12.39 17.20
CA ASP A 102 27.21 12.81 16.73
C ASP A 102 27.20 13.35 15.29
N GLY A 103 26.03 13.45 14.66
CA GLY A 103 25.88 13.89 13.26
C GLY A 103 26.15 12.78 12.23
N THR A 104 26.54 11.57 12.65
CA THR A 104 26.75 10.44 11.73
C THR A 104 25.43 9.94 11.15
N VAL A 105 25.48 9.43 9.92
CA VAL A 105 24.32 8.87 9.22
C VAL A 105 24.57 7.40 8.92
N ASN A 106 23.69 6.53 9.38
CA ASN A 106 23.76 5.10 9.10
C ASN A 106 22.81 4.71 7.95
N PRO A 107 23.33 4.23 6.80
CA PRO A 107 22.54 3.88 5.63
C PRO A 107 21.82 2.51 5.75
N ALA A 108 22.09 1.69 6.74
CA ALA A 108 21.69 0.28 6.78
C ALA A 108 20.18 0.05 6.63
N LYS A 109 19.34 0.88 7.27
CA LYS A 109 17.88 0.79 7.13
C LYS A 109 17.41 1.18 5.72
N ALA A 110 17.98 2.26 5.18
CA ALA A 110 17.68 2.71 3.82
C ALA A 110 18.09 1.66 2.79
N LEU A 111 19.27 1.08 2.96
CA LEU A 111 19.79 -0.01 2.14
C LEU A 111 18.84 -1.23 2.15
N GLY A 112 18.40 -1.66 3.32
CA GLY A 112 17.45 -2.78 3.42
C GLY A 112 16.11 -2.50 2.74
N ILE A 113 15.66 -1.24 2.67
CA ILE A 113 14.44 -0.87 1.95
C ILE A 113 14.69 -0.87 0.43
N ASN A 114 15.85 -0.39 -0.02
CA ASN A 114 16.22 -0.46 -1.43
C ASN A 114 16.28 -1.91 -1.91
N GLU A 115 16.98 -2.79 -1.19
CA GLU A 115 17.02 -4.24 -1.45
C GLU A 115 15.61 -4.83 -1.63
N GLN A 116 14.69 -4.51 -0.74
CA GLN A 116 13.31 -4.99 -0.82
C GLN A 116 12.60 -4.48 -2.07
N PHE A 117 12.84 -3.25 -2.47
CA PHE A 117 12.25 -2.71 -3.69
C PHE A 117 12.85 -3.35 -4.96
N GLN A 118 14.17 -3.64 -4.96
CA GLN A 118 14.78 -4.37 -6.07
C GLN A 118 14.18 -5.78 -6.23
N VAL A 119 13.83 -6.46 -5.14
CA VAL A 119 13.08 -7.73 -5.20
C VAL A 119 11.73 -7.56 -5.88
N SER A 120 11.01 -6.48 -5.57
CA SER A 120 9.73 -6.17 -6.23
C SER A 120 9.90 -5.89 -7.72
N ARG A 121 10.92 -5.11 -8.11
CA ARG A 121 11.23 -4.83 -9.52
C ARG A 121 11.57 -6.09 -10.31
N GLN A 122 12.33 -7.02 -9.71
CA GLN A 122 12.65 -8.30 -10.36
C GLN A 122 11.39 -9.10 -10.66
N PHE A 123 10.52 -9.27 -9.66
CA PHE A 123 9.26 -9.99 -9.83
C PHE A 123 8.40 -9.35 -10.94
N TRP A 124 8.20 -8.04 -10.91
CA TRP A 124 7.41 -7.36 -11.94
C TRP A 124 8.03 -7.48 -13.33
N ALA A 125 9.36 -7.39 -13.44
CA ALA A 125 10.06 -7.58 -14.70
C ALA A 125 9.89 -9.01 -15.23
N SER A 126 10.00 -10.03 -14.38
CA SER A 126 9.73 -11.43 -14.77
C SER A 126 8.30 -11.60 -15.25
N LEU A 127 7.31 -11.03 -14.54
CA LEU A 127 5.91 -11.12 -14.94
C LEU A 127 5.62 -10.45 -16.30
N VAL A 128 6.26 -9.30 -16.59
CA VAL A 128 6.15 -8.64 -17.90
C VAL A 128 6.83 -9.49 -18.99
N ASN A 129 8.04 -9.98 -18.72
CA ASN A 129 8.82 -10.78 -19.67
C ASN A 129 8.14 -12.11 -20.01
N GLU A 130 7.43 -12.71 -19.09
CA GLU A 130 6.67 -13.95 -19.29
C GLU A 130 5.25 -13.70 -19.84
N GLY A 131 4.84 -12.45 -20.05
CA GLY A 131 3.49 -12.08 -20.53
C GLY A 131 2.37 -12.30 -19.50
N ILE A 132 2.72 -12.49 -18.23
CA ILE A 132 1.76 -12.55 -17.11
C ILE A 132 1.16 -11.17 -16.87
N LEU A 133 1.97 -10.12 -16.94
CA LEU A 133 1.50 -8.75 -17.05
C LEU A 133 1.53 -8.33 -18.54
N PRO A 134 0.49 -7.64 -19.03
CA PRO A 134 0.36 -7.31 -20.45
C PRO A 134 1.39 -6.29 -20.93
N ASP A 135 1.85 -5.41 -20.05
CA ASP A 135 2.81 -4.35 -20.32
C ASP A 135 3.43 -3.80 -19.01
N ASN A 136 4.26 -2.78 -19.13
CA ASN A 136 4.93 -2.09 -18.03
C ASN A 136 4.33 -0.70 -17.71
N SER A 137 3.15 -0.37 -18.20
CA SER A 137 2.53 0.96 -18.06
C SER A 137 2.25 1.40 -16.61
N PHE A 138 2.26 0.44 -15.68
CA PHE A 138 2.06 0.68 -14.25
C PHE A 138 3.28 1.32 -13.55
N ILE A 139 4.48 1.36 -14.18
CA ILE A 139 5.69 1.93 -13.60
C ILE A 139 6.32 2.93 -14.57
N ASN A 140 6.71 4.10 -14.05
CA ASN A 140 7.25 5.18 -14.86
C ASN A 140 8.55 5.70 -14.25
N PRO A 141 9.55 6.10 -15.09
CA PRO A 141 10.76 6.74 -14.61
C PRO A 141 10.43 8.14 -14.08
N VAL A 142 10.50 8.29 -12.77
CA VAL A 142 10.35 9.57 -12.06
C VAL A 142 11.45 9.66 -11.03
N PRO A 143 12.49 10.48 -11.27
CA PRO A 143 13.59 10.64 -10.35
C PRO A 143 13.13 11.00 -8.93
N HIS A 144 13.90 10.55 -7.95
CA HIS A 144 13.65 10.87 -6.55
C HIS A 144 14.63 11.93 -6.05
N MET A 145 14.12 12.92 -5.36
CA MET A 145 14.88 14.06 -4.86
C MET A 145 14.60 14.28 -3.39
N SER A 146 15.64 14.46 -2.57
CA SER A 146 15.47 15.08 -1.26
C SER A 146 15.76 16.56 -1.40
N LEU A 147 14.92 17.42 -0.85
CA LEU A 147 15.11 18.87 -0.84
C LEU A 147 15.02 19.38 0.59
N VAL A 148 16.04 20.12 1.02
CA VAL A 148 16.08 20.70 2.36
C VAL A 148 16.38 22.19 2.31
N PHE A 149 16.02 22.89 3.38
CA PHE A 149 16.10 24.34 3.50
C PHE A 149 16.90 24.72 4.74
N GLY A 150 17.79 25.68 4.60
CA GLY A 150 18.65 26.20 5.66
C GLY A 150 19.96 25.40 5.84
N GLU A 151 20.93 26.04 6.47
CA GLU A 151 22.31 25.51 6.58
C GLU A 151 22.39 24.19 7.38
N GLU A 152 21.64 24.08 8.48
CA GLU A 152 21.67 22.89 9.34
C GLU A 152 21.20 21.65 8.58
N HIS A 153 20.07 21.75 7.87
CA HIS A 153 19.52 20.66 7.08
C HIS A 153 20.40 20.35 5.86
N SER A 154 21.06 21.36 5.28
CA SER A 154 22.02 21.17 4.19
C SER A 154 23.24 20.36 4.64
N LYS A 155 23.77 20.63 5.85
CA LYS A 155 24.85 19.83 6.45
C LYS A 155 24.44 18.38 6.68
N TYR A 156 23.23 18.18 7.21
CA TYR A 156 22.68 16.81 7.37
C TYR A 156 22.58 16.09 6.03
N LEU A 157 22.03 16.75 5.00
CA LEU A 157 21.84 16.11 3.69
C LEU A 157 23.19 15.77 3.02
N ALA A 158 24.20 16.63 3.19
CA ALA A 158 25.56 16.33 2.74
C ALA A 158 26.16 15.11 3.44
N ALA A 159 26.02 15.01 4.78
CA ALA A 159 26.47 13.85 5.53
C ALA A 159 25.75 12.56 5.12
N ARG A 160 24.44 12.65 4.84
CA ARG A 160 23.66 11.53 4.31
C ARG A 160 24.16 11.08 2.93
N TYR A 161 24.39 12.03 2.02
CA TYR A 161 24.94 11.73 0.70
C TYR A 161 26.29 11.03 0.80
N GLU A 162 27.22 11.52 1.63
CA GLU A 162 28.53 10.88 1.83
C GLU A 162 28.43 9.43 2.35
N ALA A 163 27.47 9.14 3.23
CA ALA A 163 27.23 7.80 3.71
C ALA A 163 26.61 6.88 2.64
N PHE A 164 25.81 7.45 1.72
CA PHE A 164 25.07 6.67 0.73
C PHE A 164 25.87 6.40 -0.53
N ARG A 165 26.64 7.36 -1.04
CA ARG A 165 27.38 7.23 -2.31
C ARG A 165 28.40 6.11 -2.36
N THR A 166 28.77 5.56 -1.21
CA THR A 166 29.67 4.40 -1.09
C THR A 166 28.92 3.06 -1.20
N GLN A 167 27.60 3.07 -1.23
CA GLN A 167 26.78 1.87 -1.32
C GLN A 167 26.37 1.64 -2.78
N LYS A 168 26.49 0.41 -3.28
CA LYS A 168 26.19 0.08 -4.69
C LYS A 168 24.80 0.53 -5.13
N LEU A 169 23.78 0.34 -4.30
CA LEU A 169 22.39 0.70 -4.63
C LEU A 169 22.09 2.20 -4.55
N PHE A 170 23.08 3.04 -4.22
CA PHE A 170 22.95 4.50 -4.18
C PHE A 170 24.08 5.22 -4.95
N GLU A 171 24.91 4.49 -5.68
CA GLU A 171 26.11 5.04 -6.33
C GLU A 171 25.82 6.13 -7.38
N ARG A 172 24.61 6.13 -7.96
CA ARG A 172 24.18 7.13 -8.95
C ARG A 172 23.54 8.37 -8.33
N MET A 173 23.43 8.42 -6.99
CA MET A 173 22.90 9.60 -6.31
C MET A 173 23.84 10.78 -6.48
N GLU A 174 23.27 11.94 -6.81
CA GLU A 174 23.99 13.22 -6.89
C GLU A 174 23.60 14.12 -5.70
N PHE A 175 24.45 15.08 -5.36
CA PHE A 175 24.19 16.11 -4.35
C PHE A 175 24.56 17.47 -4.90
N SER A 176 23.75 18.50 -4.62
CA SER A 176 24.06 19.88 -4.96
C SER A 176 23.48 20.87 -3.96
N THR A 177 24.20 21.99 -3.79
CA THR A 177 23.72 23.22 -3.15
C THR A 177 23.56 24.36 -4.19
N GLU A 178 23.90 24.10 -5.45
CA GLU A 178 23.84 25.08 -6.54
C GLU A 178 22.41 25.19 -7.06
N ARG A 179 21.86 26.41 -7.01
CA ARG A 179 20.43 26.64 -7.38
C ARG A 179 20.16 26.28 -8.84
N ASP A 180 21.08 26.59 -9.75
CA ASP A 180 20.89 26.29 -11.16
C ASP A 180 20.84 24.78 -11.40
N LYS A 181 21.71 24.02 -10.72
CA LYS A 181 21.68 22.55 -10.78
C LYS A 181 20.38 21.97 -10.20
N ILE A 182 19.92 22.50 -9.08
CA ILE A 182 18.65 22.08 -8.46
C ILE A 182 17.45 22.46 -9.37
N ALA A 183 17.52 23.61 -10.05
CA ALA A 183 16.52 24.04 -11.02
C ALA A 183 16.47 23.13 -12.27
N GLU A 184 17.61 22.60 -12.74
CA GLU A 184 17.63 21.58 -13.80
C GLU A 184 16.86 20.33 -13.38
N TRP A 185 17.00 19.88 -12.14
CA TRP A 185 16.34 18.70 -11.61
C TRP A 185 14.84 18.91 -11.37
N ALA A 186 14.48 20.04 -10.75
CA ALA A 186 13.10 20.31 -10.36
C ALA A 186 12.81 21.82 -10.37
N PRO A 187 12.56 22.44 -11.55
CA PRO A 187 12.47 23.88 -11.72
C PRO A 187 11.41 24.54 -10.83
N LEU A 188 10.27 23.88 -10.61
CA LEU A 188 9.19 24.42 -9.78
C LEU A 188 9.61 24.63 -8.31
N THR A 189 10.67 23.96 -7.85
CA THR A 189 11.13 24.08 -6.47
C THR A 189 12.04 25.29 -6.24
N VAL A 190 12.55 25.89 -7.31
CA VAL A 190 13.51 27.00 -7.26
C VAL A 190 12.89 28.31 -7.74
N ALA A 191 12.05 28.28 -8.78
CA ALA A 191 11.38 29.47 -9.30
C ALA A 191 10.61 30.21 -8.19
N GLY A 192 10.76 31.54 -8.13
CA GLY A 192 10.12 32.39 -7.13
C GLY A 192 10.69 32.30 -5.70
N ARG A 193 11.74 31.50 -5.49
CA ARG A 193 12.37 31.36 -4.17
C ARG A 193 13.39 32.45 -3.92
N ALA A 194 13.42 33.02 -2.69
CA ALA A 194 14.38 34.04 -2.31
C ALA A 194 15.84 33.61 -2.60
N ALA A 195 16.62 34.49 -3.22
CA ALA A 195 17.96 34.15 -3.73
C ALA A 195 18.96 33.80 -2.60
N ASP A 196 18.78 34.36 -1.43
CA ASP A 196 19.61 34.17 -0.24
C ASP A 196 19.17 32.99 0.66
N GLU A 197 18.06 32.30 0.34
CA GLU A 197 17.64 31.13 1.09
C GLU A 197 18.56 29.94 0.77
N PRO A 198 19.33 29.40 1.75
CA PRO A 198 20.13 28.21 1.52
C PRO A 198 19.26 27.01 1.22
N ILE A 199 19.56 26.30 0.13
CA ILE A 199 18.92 25.04 -0.24
C ILE A 199 19.98 23.98 -0.54
N ALA A 200 19.65 22.72 -0.31
CA ALA A 200 20.44 21.59 -0.77
C ALA A 200 19.52 20.46 -1.23
N ALA A 201 19.98 19.71 -2.21
CA ALA A 201 19.22 18.58 -2.72
C ALA A 201 20.11 17.37 -3.01
N THR A 202 19.51 16.17 -2.90
CA THR A 202 20.03 14.96 -3.55
C THR A 202 19.11 14.58 -4.69
N TRP A 203 19.70 14.02 -5.75
CA TRP A 203 19.00 13.54 -6.93
C TRP A 203 19.35 12.09 -7.20
N ALA A 204 18.34 11.26 -7.43
CA ALA A 204 18.51 9.86 -7.79
C ALA A 204 17.68 9.58 -9.05
N PRO A 205 18.33 9.46 -10.23
CA PRO A 205 17.64 9.28 -11.51
C PRO A 205 16.84 7.98 -11.57
N GLU A 206 17.24 6.91 -10.86
CA GLU A 206 16.59 5.61 -10.86
C GLU A 206 15.27 5.53 -10.06
N GLY A 207 14.78 6.67 -9.59
CA GLY A 207 13.48 6.80 -8.94
C GLY A 207 12.32 6.43 -9.85
N THR A 208 11.21 5.95 -9.27
CA THR A 208 10.04 5.56 -10.04
C THR A 208 8.74 6.02 -9.41
N ASP A 209 7.75 6.29 -10.26
CA ASP A 209 6.33 6.34 -9.90
C ASP A 209 5.65 5.03 -10.29
N VAL A 210 4.85 4.47 -9.39
CA VAL A 210 4.14 3.20 -9.60
C VAL A 210 2.64 3.42 -9.43
N ASP A 211 1.86 3.09 -10.45
CA ASP A 211 0.41 2.92 -10.34
C ASP A 211 0.10 1.52 -9.78
N PHE A 212 0.06 1.44 -8.45
CA PHE A 212 -0.25 0.18 -7.76
C PHE A 212 -1.67 -0.31 -8.05
N GLY A 213 -2.58 0.58 -8.44
CA GLY A 213 -3.94 0.23 -8.85
C GLY A 213 -3.94 -0.53 -10.16
N ALA A 214 -3.27 -0.01 -11.18
CA ALA A 214 -3.11 -0.64 -12.48
C ALA A 214 -2.38 -1.99 -12.35
N LEU A 215 -1.25 -2.02 -11.64
CA LEU A 215 -0.50 -3.26 -11.36
C LEU A 215 -1.37 -4.33 -10.70
N THR A 216 -2.14 -3.95 -9.65
CA THR A 216 -3.03 -4.88 -8.95
C THR A 216 -4.12 -5.41 -9.86
N LYS A 217 -4.71 -4.53 -10.67
CA LYS A 217 -5.75 -4.93 -11.63
C LYS A 217 -5.19 -5.95 -12.64
N SER A 218 -4.04 -5.68 -13.25
CA SER A 218 -3.41 -6.60 -14.21
C SER A 218 -3.09 -7.96 -13.59
N MET A 219 -2.57 -8.01 -12.36
CA MET A 219 -2.37 -9.26 -11.64
C MET A 219 -3.69 -10.01 -11.38
N VAL A 220 -4.76 -9.32 -10.99
CA VAL A 220 -6.05 -9.96 -10.75
C VAL A 220 -6.72 -10.42 -12.05
N ASP A 221 -6.58 -9.67 -13.14
CA ASP A 221 -7.05 -10.09 -14.47
C ASP A 221 -6.33 -11.38 -14.92
N TYR A 222 -5.00 -11.47 -14.69
CA TYR A 222 -4.26 -12.72 -14.90
C TYR A 222 -4.81 -13.87 -14.05
N LEU A 223 -5.02 -13.66 -12.75
CA LEU A 223 -5.55 -14.67 -11.84
C LEU A 223 -6.92 -15.20 -12.30
N GLN A 224 -7.81 -14.32 -12.75
CA GLN A 224 -9.13 -14.71 -13.26
C GLN A 224 -9.03 -15.58 -14.51
N THR A 225 -8.14 -15.25 -15.43
CA THR A 225 -7.93 -16.05 -16.66
C THR A 225 -7.23 -17.40 -16.38
N HIS A 226 -6.61 -17.55 -15.19
CA HIS A 226 -5.94 -18.77 -14.76
C HIS A 226 -6.71 -19.54 -13.67
N GLY A 227 -8.03 -19.35 -13.63
CA GLY A 227 -8.94 -20.16 -12.80
C GLY A 227 -9.06 -19.75 -11.35
N VAL A 228 -8.57 -18.56 -10.96
CA VAL A 228 -8.88 -17.99 -9.64
C VAL A 228 -10.26 -17.36 -9.69
N GLU A 229 -11.12 -17.76 -8.76
CA GLU A 229 -12.46 -17.18 -8.64
C GLU A 229 -12.41 -15.87 -7.87
N VAL A 230 -12.63 -14.73 -8.55
CA VAL A 230 -12.68 -13.41 -7.93
C VAL A 230 -14.13 -12.98 -7.74
N ARG A 231 -14.52 -12.74 -6.49
CA ARG A 231 -15.87 -12.36 -6.10
C ARG A 231 -15.91 -10.96 -5.53
N TYR A 232 -16.58 -10.09 -6.25
CA TYR A 232 -16.82 -8.70 -5.85
C TYR A 232 -18.09 -8.57 -5.00
N GLY A 233 -18.12 -7.56 -4.15
CA GLY A 233 -19.24 -7.28 -3.26
C GLY A 233 -19.32 -8.18 -2.03
N TYR A 234 -18.41 -9.15 -1.83
CA TYR A 234 -18.42 -10.07 -0.72
C TYR A 234 -17.58 -9.59 0.46
N GLN A 235 -18.26 -9.10 1.48
CA GLN A 235 -17.63 -8.73 2.75
C GLN A 235 -17.51 -9.95 3.66
N VAL A 236 -16.28 -10.38 3.95
CA VAL A 236 -16.02 -11.39 4.97
C VAL A 236 -16.47 -10.87 6.33
N THR A 237 -17.30 -11.63 7.01
CA THR A 237 -17.90 -11.26 8.30
C THR A 237 -17.40 -12.12 9.45
N ASP A 238 -16.93 -13.34 9.15
CA ASP A 238 -16.37 -14.24 10.14
C ASP A 238 -15.29 -15.15 9.57
N VAL A 239 -14.37 -15.57 10.45
CA VAL A 239 -13.26 -16.49 10.16
C VAL A 239 -13.14 -17.40 11.36
N SER A 240 -13.50 -18.65 11.22
CA SER A 240 -13.51 -19.63 12.30
C SER A 240 -12.76 -20.90 11.93
N ARG A 241 -12.03 -21.46 12.92
CA ARG A 241 -11.27 -22.68 12.73
C ARG A 241 -12.15 -23.90 12.99
N GLU A 242 -12.03 -24.90 12.14
CA GLU A 242 -12.73 -26.18 12.28
C GLU A 242 -11.88 -27.20 13.06
N SER A 243 -12.53 -28.27 13.52
CA SER A 243 -11.86 -29.33 14.31
C SER A 243 -10.84 -30.13 13.50
N ASP A 244 -10.96 -30.15 12.17
CA ASP A 244 -10.01 -30.80 11.26
C ASP A 244 -8.81 -29.92 10.89
N GLY A 245 -8.74 -28.70 11.44
CA GLY A 245 -7.67 -27.74 11.17
C GLY A 245 -7.92 -26.84 9.96
N SER A 246 -8.99 -27.04 9.21
CA SER A 246 -9.42 -26.13 8.14
C SER A 246 -10.08 -24.86 8.69
N TRP A 247 -10.44 -23.93 7.81
CA TRP A 247 -11.08 -22.67 8.14
C TRP A 247 -12.44 -22.55 7.45
N THR A 248 -13.42 -22.02 8.18
CA THR A 248 -14.70 -21.60 7.63
C THR A 248 -14.73 -20.08 7.54
N ILE A 249 -14.93 -19.58 6.33
CA ILE A 249 -15.07 -18.15 6.01
C ILE A 249 -16.54 -17.87 5.74
N GLN A 250 -17.12 -16.94 6.51
CA GLN A 250 -18.47 -16.44 6.24
C GLN A 250 -18.39 -15.06 5.59
N ALA A 251 -19.11 -14.87 4.50
CA ALA A 251 -19.17 -13.60 3.79
C ALA A 251 -20.62 -13.22 3.46
N LYS A 252 -20.89 -11.90 3.47
CA LYS A 252 -22.18 -11.33 3.06
C LYS A 252 -22.00 -10.59 1.75
N ASN A 253 -22.89 -10.87 0.80
CA ASN A 253 -22.97 -10.05 -0.39
C ASN A 253 -23.55 -8.67 -0.01
N ARG A 254 -22.80 -7.60 -0.33
CA ARG A 254 -23.21 -6.21 -0.05
C ARG A 254 -24.17 -5.66 -1.12
N ILE A 255 -24.16 -6.26 -2.30
CA ILE A 255 -24.99 -5.88 -3.45
C ILE A 255 -26.31 -6.62 -3.37
N ASN A 256 -26.24 -7.95 -3.20
CA ASN A 256 -27.41 -8.81 -2.97
C ASN A 256 -27.32 -9.44 -1.57
N LYS A 257 -28.07 -8.89 -0.61
CA LYS A 257 -28.04 -9.34 0.79
C LYS A 257 -28.65 -10.75 1.01
N GLU A 258 -29.32 -11.29 0.02
CA GLU A 258 -30.01 -12.60 0.09
C GLU A 258 -29.08 -13.79 -0.19
N GLU A 259 -27.84 -13.55 -0.64
CA GLU A 259 -26.87 -14.61 -0.97
C GLU A 259 -25.67 -14.64 -0.01
N PRO A 260 -25.80 -15.12 1.23
CA PRO A 260 -24.67 -15.35 2.11
C PRO A 260 -23.80 -16.50 1.58
N LEU A 261 -22.49 -16.36 1.74
CA LEU A 261 -21.50 -17.33 1.29
C LEU A 261 -20.76 -17.93 2.48
N THR A 262 -20.60 -19.25 2.47
CA THR A 262 -19.72 -19.99 3.38
C THR A 262 -18.66 -20.72 2.54
N VAL A 263 -17.38 -20.52 2.84
CA VAL A 263 -16.26 -21.19 2.17
C VAL A 263 -15.44 -21.95 3.20
N HIS A 264 -15.21 -23.24 2.96
CA HIS A 264 -14.24 -24.05 3.71
C HIS A 264 -12.91 -24.07 2.95
N THR A 265 -11.80 -23.82 3.66
CA THR A 265 -10.48 -23.69 3.04
C THR A 265 -9.36 -24.19 3.94
N LYS A 266 -8.25 -24.61 3.33
CA LYS A 266 -7.04 -25.04 4.05
C LYS A 266 -6.18 -23.85 4.49
N PHE A 267 -6.14 -22.79 3.68
CA PHE A 267 -5.33 -21.60 3.95
C PHE A 267 -6.13 -20.32 3.76
N VAL A 268 -5.91 -19.35 4.66
CA VAL A 268 -6.54 -18.02 4.61
C VAL A 268 -5.49 -16.93 4.68
N PHE A 269 -5.54 -15.99 3.73
CA PHE A 269 -4.79 -14.75 3.81
C PHE A 269 -5.72 -13.56 4.07
N LEU A 270 -5.52 -12.87 5.17
CA LEU A 270 -6.25 -11.66 5.54
C LEU A 270 -5.51 -10.41 5.03
N GLY A 271 -5.63 -10.15 3.73
CA GLY A 271 -5.07 -9.01 3.00
C GLY A 271 -6.01 -7.79 2.93
N ALA A 272 -6.92 -7.64 3.90
CA ALA A 272 -8.02 -6.66 3.89
C ALA A 272 -7.60 -5.23 4.34
N GLY A 273 -6.31 -4.87 4.23
CA GLY A 273 -5.81 -3.58 4.69
C GLY A 273 -6.16 -3.32 6.16
N GLY A 274 -6.66 -2.13 6.50
CA GLY A 274 -7.09 -1.83 7.87
C GLY A 274 -8.16 -2.76 8.44
N GLY A 275 -8.96 -3.39 7.58
CA GLY A 275 -9.98 -4.38 7.97
C GLY A 275 -9.40 -5.73 8.43
N ALA A 276 -8.13 -6.01 8.13
CA ALA A 276 -7.49 -7.26 8.52
C ALA A 276 -7.44 -7.46 10.04
N LEU A 277 -7.27 -6.39 10.83
CA LEU A 277 -7.26 -6.48 12.29
C LEU A 277 -8.55 -7.07 12.87
N HIS A 278 -9.71 -6.65 12.36
CA HIS A 278 -10.99 -7.18 12.83
C HIS A 278 -11.16 -8.67 12.51
N LEU A 279 -10.72 -9.09 11.33
CA LEU A 279 -10.80 -10.49 10.90
C LEU A 279 -9.79 -11.35 11.66
N LEU A 280 -8.59 -10.84 11.92
CA LEU A 280 -7.60 -11.49 12.77
C LEU A 280 -8.14 -11.70 14.20
N GLN A 281 -8.82 -10.70 14.76
CA GLN A 281 -9.47 -10.83 16.07
C GLN A 281 -10.59 -11.88 16.09
N LYS A 282 -11.29 -12.05 14.97
CA LYS A 282 -12.35 -13.06 14.82
C LYS A 282 -11.83 -14.47 14.64
N SER A 283 -10.69 -14.63 13.98
CA SER A 283 -10.05 -15.94 13.81
C SER A 283 -9.65 -16.59 15.14
N GLY A 284 -9.50 -15.78 16.19
CA GLY A 284 -9.20 -16.25 17.54
C GLY A 284 -7.80 -16.83 17.75
N ILE A 285 -6.90 -16.72 16.76
CA ILE A 285 -5.53 -17.24 16.90
C ILE A 285 -4.78 -16.54 18.03
N GLU A 286 -3.93 -17.28 18.74
CA GLU A 286 -3.18 -16.77 19.90
C GLU A 286 -2.22 -15.64 19.49
N GLU A 287 -1.58 -15.79 18.33
CA GLU A 287 -0.62 -14.84 17.77
C GLU A 287 -1.25 -13.48 17.47
N GLY A 288 -2.58 -13.43 17.26
CA GLY A 288 -3.34 -12.19 17.04
C GLY A 288 -3.73 -11.45 18.31
N LYS A 289 -3.49 -12.01 19.50
CA LYS A 289 -3.88 -11.39 20.77
C LYS A 289 -2.99 -10.20 21.13
N GLY A 290 -3.62 -9.12 21.62
CA GLY A 290 -2.92 -7.92 22.06
C GLY A 290 -2.60 -6.91 20.94
N TYR A 291 -2.93 -7.22 19.70
CA TYR A 291 -2.85 -6.26 18.60
C TYR A 291 -4.00 -5.26 18.63
N GLY A 292 -3.68 -3.99 18.35
CA GLY A 292 -4.63 -2.91 18.15
C GLY A 292 -4.26 -2.07 16.94
N GLY A 293 -5.16 -1.21 16.51
CA GLY A 293 -4.96 -0.32 15.38
C GLY A 293 -4.94 1.14 15.80
N PHE A 294 -4.03 1.91 15.20
CA PHE A 294 -4.00 3.37 15.32
C PHE A 294 -4.24 3.95 13.92
N PRO A 295 -5.46 4.43 13.63
CA PRO A 295 -5.81 4.90 12.30
C PRO A 295 -5.23 6.30 12.04
N VAL A 296 -4.63 6.47 10.86
CA VAL A 296 -4.12 7.74 10.35
C VAL A 296 -4.73 7.98 8.98
N SER A 297 -5.50 9.05 8.86
CA SER A 297 -6.04 9.52 7.58
C SER A 297 -5.03 10.42 6.86
N GLY A 298 -5.23 10.63 5.58
CA GLY A 298 -4.44 11.55 4.79
C GLY A 298 -5.30 12.36 3.83
N LEU A 299 -4.80 13.56 3.50
CA LEU A 299 -5.32 14.39 2.43
C LEU A 299 -4.16 14.75 1.51
N PHE A 300 -4.44 14.92 0.21
CA PHE A 300 -3.51 15.47 -0.76
C PHE A 300 -4.12 16.67 -1.47
N LEU A 301 -3.26 17.60 -1.84
CA LEU A 301 -3.55 18.54 -2.92
C LEU A 301 -3.14 17.87 -4.24
N ARG A 302 -4.03 17.86 -5.22
CA ARG A 302 -3.81 17.31 -6.55
C ARG A 302 -3.97 18.40 -7.60
N SER A 303 -3.03 18.45 -8.54
CA SER A 303 -3.16 19.27 -9.75
C SER A 303 -3.11 18.37 -10.99
N THR A 304 -4.11 18.52 -11.84
CA THR A 304 -4.20 17.90 -13.17
C THR A 304 -3.95 18.91 -14.29
N ASN A 305 -3.45 20.10 -13.96
CA ASN A 305 -3.05 21.12 -14.94
C ASN A 305 -1.82 20.61 -15.72
N GLU A 306 -2.01 20.27 -16.99
CA GLU A 306 -0.95 19.70 -17.84
C GLU A 306 0.22 20.67 -18.03
N ALA A 307 -0.04 21.98 -18.14
CA ALA A 307 1.01 22.99 -18.30
C ALA A 307 1.94 23.03 -17.08
N THR A 308 1.39 22.91 -15.87
CA THR A 308 2.15 22.84 -14.62
C THR A 308 2.81 21.46 -14.46
N ALA A 309 2.07 20.38 -14.67
CA ALA A 309 2.57 19.02 -14.49
C ALA A 309 3.73 18.69 -15.45
N SER A 310 3.71 19.23 -16.68
CA SER A 310 4.80 19.00 -17.66
C SER A 310 6.14 19.59 -17.23
N GLN A 311 6.14 20.60 -16.37
CA GLN A 311 7.35 21.27 -15.87
C GLN A 311 8.02 20.55 -14.70
N HIS A 312 7.43 19.49 -14.17
CA HIS A 312 7.96 18.77 -13.02
C HIS A 312 8.06 17.28 -13.29
N ASN A 313 9.22 16.69 -13.11
CA ASN A 313 9.42 15.23 -13.26
C ASN A 313 10.25 14.67 -12.12
N ALA A 314 9.78 14.85 -10.90
CA ALA A 314 10.44 14.34 -9.71
C ALA A 314 9.44 13.97 -8.61
N LYS A 315 9.89 13.16 -7.65
CA LYS A 315 9.30 13.03 -6.33
C LYS A 315 10.21 13.76 -5.35
N VAL A 316 9.74 14.92 -4.86
CA VAL A 316 10.53 15.83 -4.02
C VAL A 316 10.10 15.71 -2.56
N TYR A 317 10.95 15.10 -1.75
CA TYR A 317 10.72 14.86 -0.33
C TYR A 317 11.56 15.83 0.51
N GLY A 318 10.96 16.35 1.57
CA GLY A 318 11.65 17.21 2.53
C GLY A 318 11.98 16.53 3.84
N GLN A 319 12.48 17.32 4.77
CA GLN A 319 12.74 16.91 6.14
C GLN A 319 11.57 17.30 7.03
N ALA A 320 11.20 16.42 7.98
CA ALA A 320 10.23 16.74 9.01
C ALA A 320 10.71 17.92 9.85
N SER A 321 9.80 18.84 10.16
CA SER A 321 10.07 19.89 11.16
C SER A 321 10.42 19.25 12.51
N VAL A 322 11.24 19.90 13.30
CA VAL A 322 11.62 19.39 14.63
C VAL A 322 10.36 19.10 15.46
N GLY A 323 10.25 17.86 15.94
CA GLY A 323 9.10 17.38 16.72
C GLY A 323 7.89 16.88 15.91
N ALA A 324 7.88 17.03 14.58
CA ALA A 324 6.85 16.44 13.73
C ALA A 324 7.12 14.94 13.46
N PRO A 325 6.05 14.11 13.36
CA PRO A 325 6.23 12.70 13.04
C PRO A 325 6.82 12.53 11.62
N PRO A 326 7.77 11.61 11.40
CA PRO A 326 8.42 11.41 10.10
C PRO A 326 7.46 11.16 8.94
N MET A 327 6.28 10.60 9.22
CA MET A 327 5.25 10.26 8.23
C MET A 327 4.39 11.45 7.78
N SER A 328 4.61 12.63 8.35
CA SER A 328 3.81 13.83 8.13
C SER A 328 4.50 14.87 7.25
N VAL A 329 5.65 14.53 6.66
CA VAL A 329 6.36 15.44 5.75
C VAL A 329 5.63 15.44 4.42
N PRO A 330 5.09 16.59 3.99
CA PRO A 330 4.56 16.71 2.65
C PRO A 330 5.69 16.57 1.62
N HIS A 331 5.34 16.05 0.47
CA HIS A 331 6.23 15.94 -0.68
C HIS A 331 5.49 16.34 -1.96
N LEU A 332 6.23 16.86 -2.93
CA LEU A 332 5.72 17.25 -4.24
C LEU A 332 6.07 16.17 -5.25
N ASP A 333 5.07 15.46 -5.73
CA ASP A 333 5.24 14.28 -6.55
C ASP A 333 4.68 14.45 -7.95
N THR A 334 5.44 14.06 -8.95
CA THR A 334 4.89 13.63 -10.23
C THR A 334 4.20 12.29 -10.06
N ARG A 335 2.97 12.20 -10.58
CA ARG A 335 2.17 10.97 -10.63
C ARG A 335 1.76 10.65 -12.05
N TYR A 336 1.86 9.37 -12.40
CA TYR A 336 1.26 8.82 -13.61
C TYR A 336 0.10 7.91 -13.22
N VAL A 337 -1.12 8.29 -13.59
CA VAL A 337 -2.33 7.50 -13.32
C VAL A 337 -3.14 7.41 -14.60
N ASP A 338 -3.48 6.19 -15.02
CA ASP A 338 -4.15 5.94 -16.30
C ASP A 338 -3.41 6.59 -17.49
N GLY A 339 -2.07 6.58 -17.47
CA GLY A 339 -1.21 7.18 -18.49
C GLY A 339 -1.16 8.71 -18.48
N LYS A 340 -1.84 9.39 -17.55
CA LYS A 340 -1.85 10.86 -17.44
C LYS A 340 -0.93 11.35 -16.34
N ARG A 341 -0.15 12.37 -16.66
CA ARG A 341 0.73 13.05 -15.71
C ARG A 341 -0.04 14.07 -14.87
N SER A 342 0.20 14.07 -13.58
CA SER A 342 -0.40 14.98 -12.61
C SER A 342 0.60 15.30 -11.51
N LEU A 343 0.34 16.32 -10.69
CA LEU A 343 1.09 16.60 -9.49
C LEU A 343 0.27 16.27 -8.25
N LEU A 344 0.94 15.75 -7.24
CA LEU A 344 0.37 15.45 -5.94
C LEU A 344 1.22 16.10 -4.86
N PHE A 345 0.59 16.80 -3.91
CA PHE A 345 1.30 17.37 -2.77
C PHE A 345 0.66 16.95 -1.45
N GLY A 346 1.46 16.45 -0.53
CA GLY A 346 1.03 15.91 0.76
C GLY A 346 1.88 14.71 1.17
N PRO A 347 1.38 13.81 2.04
CA PRO A 347 0.07 13.85 2.67
C PRO A 347 -0.03 14.85 3.83
N TYR A 348 -1.21 15.39 4.03
CA TYR A 348 -1.58 16.03 5.29
C TYR A 348 -2.20 14.97 6.16
N ALA A 349 -1.46 14.53 7.18
CA ALA A 349 -1.93 13.48 8.06
C ALA A 349 -3.06 14.00 8.98
N GLY A 350 -4.00 13.12 9.32
CA GLY A 350 -5.09 13.43 10.23
C GLY A 350 -5.54 12.18 10.98
N PHE A 351 -6.46 12.34 11.92
CA PHE A 351 -7.03 11.23 12.67
C PHE A 351 -8.50 11.04 12.29
N LYS A 352 -8.85 9.84 11.85
CA LYS A 352 -10.24 9.39 11.67
C LYS A 352 -10.36 7.96 12.20
N PRO A 353 -11.41 7.62 12.97
CA PRO A 353 -11.51 6.31 13.60
C PRO A 353 -11.84 5.15 12.65
N ASN A 354 -12.19 5.41 11.42
CA ASN A 354 -12.39 4.39 10.39
C ASN A 354 -11.06 3.79 9.93
N PHE A 355 -11.02 2.48 9.72
CA PHE A 355 -9.82 1.75 9.31
C PHE A 355 -9.63 1.66 7.80
N LEU A 356 -10.70 1.89 7.05
CA LEU A 356 -10.73 1.93 5.61
C LEU A 356 -11.38 3.24 5.15
N LYS A 357 -11.03 3.73 3.97
CA LYS A 357 -11.64 4.95 3.41
C LYS A 357 -13.17 4.81 3.31
N GLN A 358 -13.64 3.63 2.92
CA GLN A 358 -15.05 3.26 2.93
C GLN A 358 -15.45 2.43 4.17
N GLY A 359 -14.74 2.60 5.29
CA GLY A 359 -14.99 1.97 6.57
C GLY A 359 -16.03 2.69 7.41
N SER A 360 -16.16 2.26 8.67
CA SER A 360 -17.06 2.82 9.66
C SER A 360 -16.30 3.62 10.72
N TYR A 361 -16.90 4.70 11.22
CA TYR A 361 -16.37 5.42 12.39
C TYR A 361 -16.34 4.54 13.66
N PHE A 362 -17.02 3.41 13.65
CA PHE A 362 -16.97 2.41 14.71
C PHE A 362 -15.81 1.41 14.59
N ASP A 363 -15.01 1.47 13.53
CA ASP A 363 -13.93 0.49 13.32
C ASP A 363 -12.94 0.52 14.51
N LEU A 364 -12.48 1.69 14.93
CA LEU A 364 -11.58 1.81 16.09
C LEU A 364 -12.24 1.35 17.40
N PRO A 365 -13.42 1.86 17.83
CA PRO A 365 -14.07 1.37 19.03
C PRO A 365 -14.32 -0.14 19.03
N LEU A 366 -14.78 -0.70 17.92
CA LEU A 366 -15.06 -2.12 17.78
C LEU A 366 -13.79 -2.99 17.71
N SER A 367 -12.61 -2.42 17.51
CA SER A 367 -11.34 -3.14 17.58
C SER A 367 -10.81 -3.32 19.00
N VAL A 368 -11.38 -2.60 19.97
CA VAL A 368 -10.95 -2.69 21.38
C VAL A 368 -11.46 -3.99 22.00
N ARG A 369 -10.54 -4.76 22.60
CA ARG A 369 -10.80 -6.05 23.26
C ARG A 369 -10.13 -6.05 24.64
N LEU A 370 -10.54 -6.96 25.51
CA LEU A 370 -9.93 -7.09 26.85
C LEU A 370 -8.42 -7.36 26.78
N ASN A 371 -7.97 -8.08 25.74
CA ASN A 371 -6.56 -8.43 25.58
C ASN A 371 -5.70 -7.32 24.96
N ASN A 372 -6.29 -6.28 24.33
CA ASN A 372 -5.55 -5.18 23.72
C ASN A 372 -5.82 -3.80 24.32
N VAL A 373 -6.82 -3.63 25.20
CA VAL A 373 -7.14 -2.32 25.79
C VAL A 373 -5.96 -1.73 26.55
N TYR A 374 -5.22 -2.55 27.31
CA TYR A 374 -4.03 -2.10 28.03
C TYR A 374 -2.89 -1.64 27.11
N PRO A 375 -2.41 -2.43 26.13
CA PRO A 375 -1.41 -1.94 25.19
C PRO A 375 -1.89 -0.73 24.36
N MET A 376 -3.17 -0.64 23.97
CA MET A 376 -3.70 0.53 23.27
C MET A 376 -3.66 1.79 24.14
N THR A 377 -4.05 1.70 25.41
CA THR A 377 -3.99 2.82 26.36
C THR A 377 -2.55 3.28 26.60
N ARG A 378 -1.61 2.34 26.78
CA ARG A 378 -0.19 2.66 26.98
C ARG A 378 0.43 3.31 25.74
N ALA A 379 0.17 2.77 24.55
CA ALA A 379 0.62 3.35 23.30
C ALA A 379 0.03 4.75 23.05
N GLY A 380 -1.26 4.95 23.33
CA GLY A 380 -1.91 6.26 23.23
C GLY A 380 -1.29 7.29 24.18
N ALA A 381 -1.08 6.93 25.45
CA ALA A 381 -0.45 7.80 26.45
C ALA A 381 1.00 8.17 26.08
N ALA A 382 1.76 7.22 25.51
CA ALA A 382 3.13 7.46 25.07
C ALA A 382 3.24 8.34 23.80
N ASN A 383 2.15 8.48 23.01
CA ASN A 383 2.12 9.20 21.74
C ASN A 383 1.12 10.38 21.74
N THR A 384 0.89 11.02 22.88
CA THR A 384 -0.07 12.13 23.00
C THR A 384 0.28 13.32 22.10
N SER A 385 1.56 13.62 21.90
CA SER A 385 2.04 14.65 20.96
C SER A 385 1.64 14.33 19.52
N LEU A 386 1.77 13.08 19.09
CA LEU A 386 1.33 12.61 17.78
C LEU A 386 -0.19 12.75 17.63
N VAL A 387 -0.96 12.30 18.63
CA VAL A 387 -2.43 12.43 18.60
C VAL A 387 -2.84 13.89 18.49
N LYS A 388 -2.25 14.78 19.32
CA LYS A 388 -2.50 16.23 19.24
C LYS A 388 -2.16 16.80 17.86
N TYR A 389 -1.01 16.43 17.31
CA TYR A 389 -0.61 16.83 15.97
C TYR A 389 -1.65 16.42 14.92
N LEU A 390 -2.05 15.13 14.89
CA LEU A 390 -3.02 14.61 13.92
C LEU A 390 -4.39 15.28 14.03
N VAL A 391 -4.83 15.58 15.25
CA VAL A 391 -6.08 16.32 15.48
C VAL A 391 -5.95 17.76 14.97
N THR A 392 -4.83 18.43 15.24
CA THR A 392 -4.59 19.81 14.75
C THR A 392 -4.58 19.87 13.22
N GLU A 393 -3.98 18.87 12.55
CA GLU A 393 -3.93 18.79 11.09
C GLU A 393 -5.34 18.70 10.44
N LEU A 394 -6.33 18.11 11.14
CA LEU A 394 -7.71 18.05 10.62
C LEU A 394 -8.34 19.44 10.46
N PHE A 395 -7.97 20.39 11.33
CA PHE A 395 -8.53 21.73 11.36
C PHE A 395 -7.74 22.75 10.53
N LYS A 396 -6.65 22.34 9.86
CA LYS A 396 -5.92 23.25 8.96
C LYS A 396 -6.81 23.73 7.83
N SER A 397 -6.79 25.05 7.61
CA SER A 397 -7.49 25.66 6.48
C SER A 397 -6.84 25.29 5.13
N ARG A 398 -7.54 25.60 4.04
CA ARG A 398 -6.98 25.43 2.69
C ARG A 398 -5.73 26.31 2.50
N GLU A 399 -5.77 27.54 2.99
CA GLU A 399 -4.65 28.51 2.92
C GLU A 399 -3.42 27.99 3.66
N ALA A 400 -3.59 27.38 4.84
CA ALA A 400 -2.48 26.79 5.58
C ALA A 400 -1.84 25.60 4.83
N ARG A 401 -2.65 24.82 4.09
CA ARG A 401 -2.14 23.74 3.24
C ARG A 401 -1.45 24.27 2.00
N LEU A 402 -2.00 25.29 1.36
CA LEU A 402 -1.33 25.97 0.25
C LEU A 402 -0.03 26.65 0.69
N GLY A 403 0.05 27.21 1.90
CA GLY A 403 1.29 27.72 2.47
C GLY A 403 2.38 26.66 2.60
N ALA A 404 2.01 25.41 2.94
CA ALA A 404 2.96 24.30 2.93
C ALA A 404 3.39 23.91 1.51
N LEU A 405 2.48 23.96 0.54
CA LEU A 405 2.81 23.75 -0.88
C LEU A 405 3.80 24.82 -1.38
N HIS A 406 3.57 26.10 -1.06
CA HIS A 406 4.46 27.20 -1.46
C HIS A 406 5.88 27.05 -0.90
N ARG A 407 6.07 26.27 0.16
CA ARG A 407 7.41 25.93 0.66
C ARG A 407 8.20 25.06 -0.33
N TYR A 408 7.52 24.26 -1.15
CA TYR A 408 8.13 23.39 -2.18
C TYR A 408 7.99 23.98 -3.58
N TYR A 409 6.88 24.60 -3.87
CA TYR A 409 6.58 25.27 -5.14
C TYR A 409 6.11 26.70 -4.86
N PRO A 410 7.03 27.70 -4.79
CA PRO A 410 6.70 29.06 -4.38
C PRO A 410 5.67 29.76 -5.27
N GLU A 411 5.67 29.49 -6.57
CA GLU A 411 4.78 30.09 -7.57
C GLU A 411 3.50 29.27 -7.81
N ALA A 412 3.16 28.34 -6.94
CA ALA A 412 1.95 27.52 -7.10
C ALA A 412 0.69 28.39 -7.11
N VAL A 413 -0.15 28.23 -8.14
CA VAL A 413 -1.45 28.90 -8.24
C VAL A 413 -2.48 28.05 -7.50
N GLY A 414 -3.04 28.58 -6.40
CA GLY A 414 -3.91 27.80 -5.51
C GLY A 414 -5.14 27.18 -6.20
N ASP A 415 -5.69 27.83 -7.23
CA ASP A 415 -6.89 27.35 -7.94
C ASP A 415 -6.60 26.12 -8.83
N ASP A 416 -5.35 25.85 -9.16
CA ASP A 416 -4.95 24.64 -9.90
C ASP A 416 -4.96 23.37 -9.02
N TRP A 417 -5.19 23.50 -7.72
CA TRP A 417 -5.06 22.41 -6.75
C TRP A 417 -6.40 22.09 -6.07
N GLU A 418 -6.84 20.86 -6.20
CA GLU A 418 -7.98 20.32 -5.48
C GLU A 418 -7.55 19.47 -4.27
N LEU A 419 -8.34 19.50 -3.21
CA LEU A 419 -8.11 18.69 -2.02
C LEU A 419 -8.80 17.34 -2.17
N ILE A 420 -8.01 16.25 -2.18
CA ILE A 420 -8.52 14.88 -2.27
C ILE A 420 -8.23 14.10 -0.99
N THR A 421 -9.10 13.12 -0.68
CA THR A 421 -8.90 12.22 0.46
C THR A 421 -8.06 11.03 0.02
N ALA A 422 -6.94 10.81 0.73
CA ALA A 422 -6.07 9.64 0.58
C ALA A 422 -6.67 8.37 1.21
N GLY A 423 -5.96 7.26 1.08
CA GLY A 423 -6.29 6.03 1.78
C GLY A 423 -6.07 6.14 3.29
N GLN A 424 -6.70 5.25 4.04
CA GLN A 424 -6.48 5.10 5.47
C GLN A 424 -5.25 4.23 5.74
N ARG A 425 -4.48 4.61 6.75
CA ARG A 425 -3.36 3.84 7.27
C ARG A 425 -3.68 3.42 8.69
N VAL A 426 -3.61 2.13 8.99
CA VAL A 426 -3.79 1.63 10.36
C VAL A 426 -2.44 1.16 10.85
N GLN A 427 -1.80 1.96 11.70
CA GLN A 427 -0.54 1.59 12.34
C GLN A 427 -0.78 0.54 13.41
N ILE A 428 0.23 -0.29 13.63
CA ILE A 428 0.14 -1.41 14.57
C ILE A 428 0.35 -0.88 15.99
N ILE A 429 -0.58 -1.23 16.90
CA ILE A 429 -0.31 -1.22 18.32
C ILE A 429 -0.11 -2.66 18.77
N LYS A 430 0.95 -2.94 19.51
CA LYS A 430 1.18 -4.26 20.09
C LYS A 430 1.70 -4.20 21.51
N LYS A 431 1.51 -5.31 22.23
CA LYS A 431 2.03 -5.50 23.58
C LYS A 431 3.56 -5.46 23.57
N ASP A 432 4.12 -4.74 24.51
CA ASP A 432 5.56 -4.67 24.75
C ASP A 432 5.84 -5.04 26.21
N PRO A 433 6.81 -5.94 26.49
CA PRO A 433 7.08 -6.40 27.85
C PRO A 433 7.54 -5.29 28.81
N LYS A 434 8.24 -4.27 28.28
CA LYS A 434 8.79 -3.17 29.11
C LYS A 434 7.86 -1.95 29.17
N LYS A 435 7.24 -1.59 28.03
CA LYS A 435 6.43 -0.38 27.90
C LYS A 435 4.93 -0.64 28.05
N GLY A 436 4.51 -1.91 28.11
CA GLY A 436 3.11 -2.34 28.15
C GLY A 436 2.43 -2.33 26.79
N GLY A 437 2.66 -1.29 25.99
CA GLY A 437 2.17 -1.17 24.62
C GLY A 437 2.99 -0.16 23.82
N VAL A 438 3.21 -0.45 22.54
CA VAL A 438 3.99 0.41 21.63
C VAL A 438 3.24 0.60 20.31
N LEU A 439 3.40 1.79 19.74
CA LEU A 439 3.01 2.08 18.37
C LEU A 439 4.17 1.68 17.46
N GLN A 440 3.91 0.74 16.53
CA GLN A 440 4.89 0.25 15.58
C GLN A 440 4.55 0.75 14.18
N PHE A 441 5.54 1.30 13.50
CA PHE A 441 5.45 1.69 12.10
C PHE A 441 5.93 0.55 11.19
N GLY A 442 5.39 0.51 9.98
CA GLY A 442 5.70 -0.54 9.01
C GLY A 442 4.60 -1.58 8.89
N THR A 443 4.95 -2.73 8.33
CA THR A 443 4.06 -3.88 8.11
C THR A 443 4.51 -5.07 8.94
N GLU A 444 3.55 -5.89 9.39
CA GLU A 444 3.82 -7.11 10.16
C GLU A 444 2.93 -8.24 9.68
N ILE A 445 3.52 -9.41 9.43
CA ILE A 445 2.80 -10.66 9.15
C ILE A 445 2.53 -11.33 10.49
N VAL A 446 1.25 -11.56 10.77
CA VAL A 446 0.79 -12.36 11.92
C VAL A 446 0.21 -13.65 11.37
N ALA A 447 0.90 -14.76 11.59
CA ALA A 447 0.49 -16.08 11.10
C ALA A 447 0.19 -17.02 12.27
N HIS A 448 -0.80 -17.89 12.07
CA HIS A 448 -1.06 -19.02 12.98
C HIS A 448 0.14 -19.98 13.01
N ALA A 449 0.39 -20.60 14.15
CA ALA A 449 1.56 -21.45 14.39
C ALA A 449 1.73 -22.58 13.36
N ASP A 450 0.63 -23.12 12.82
CA ASP A 450 0.67 -24.17 11.80
C ASP A 450 0.71 -23.67 10.35
N GLY A 451 0.81 -22.33 10.14
CA GLY A 451 0.89 -21.73 8.82
C GLY A 451 -0.43 -21.64 8.05
N SER A 452 -1.56 -22.13 8.59
CA SER A 452 -2.84 -22.22 7.86
C SER A 452 -3.61 -20.90 7.74
N LEU A 453 -3.21 -19.85 8.47
CA LEU A 453 -3.77 -18.51 8.38
C LEU A 453 -2.66 -17.48 8.52
N ALA A 454 -2.70 -16.44 7.68
CA ALA A 454 -1.85 -15.28 7.84
C ALA A 454 -2.64 -13.97 7.65
N ALA A 455 -2.31 -12.96 8.44
CA ALA A 455 -2.83 -11.60 8.32
C ALA A 455 -1.68 -10.62 8.10
N LEU A 456 -1.90 -9.62 7.25
CA LEU A 456 -0.99 -8.50 7.12
C LEU A 456 -1.56 -7.28 7.84
N LEU A 457 -0.83 -6.78 8.82
CA LEU A 457 -1.17 -5.57 9.56
C LEU A 457 -0.19 -4.44 9.24
N GLY A 458 -0.60 -3.19 9.52
CA GLY A 458 0.24 -2.01 9.40
C GLY A 458 0.15 -1.29 8.07
N ALA A 459 1.16 -0.44 7.81
CA ALA A 459 1.20 0.45 6.65
C ALA A 459 2.64 0.68 6.18
N SER A 460 2.82 1.49 5.14
CA SER A 460 4.07 1.89 4.46
C SER A 460 5.41 1.41 5.08
N PRO A 461 6.34 0.91 4.22
CA PRO A 461 6.38 1.02 2.75
C PRO A 461 5.58 -0.03 1.95
N GLY A 462 4.55 -0.59 2.50
CA GLY A 462 3.72 -1.71 2.10
C GLY A 462 3.69 -2.09 0.60
N ALA A 463 3.11 -1.26 -0.27
CA ALA A 463 2.90 -1.64 -1.67
C ALA A 463 4.22 -1.88 -2.43
N SER A 464 5.23 -1.03 -2.25
CA SER A 464 6.55 -1.18 -2.88
C SER A 464 7.30 -2.42 -2.43
N THR A 465 6.97 -2.95 -1.26
CA THR A 465 7.60 -4.14 -0.67
C THR A 465 6.65 -5.32 -0.59
N ALA A 466 5.57 -5.31 -1.40
CA ALA A 466 4.60 -6.41 -1.42
C ALA A 466 5.25 -7.75 -1.74
N VAL A 467 6.16 -7.79 -2.71
CA VAL A 467 6.82 -9.00 -3.16
C VAL A 467 7.66 -9.65 -2.05
N PRO A 468 8.65 -8.98 -1.45
CA PRO A 468 9.43 -9.59 -0.36
C PRO A 468 8.59 -9.94 0.86
N LEU A 469 7.50 -9.21 1.14
CA LEU A 469 6.57 -9.56 2.21
C LEU A 469 5.82 -10.85 1.90
N MET A 470 5.35 -11.04 0.67
CA MET A 470 4.67 -12.27 0.27
C MET A 470 5.63 -13.45 0.18
N ILE A 471 6.86 -13.27 -0.25
CA ILE A 471 7.91 -14.30 -0.16
C ILE A 471 8.14 -14.72 1.30
N LYS A 472 8.27 -13.76 2.21
CA LYS A 472 8.40 -14.05 3.65
C LYS A 472 7.20 -14.83 4.17
N LEU A 473 5.99 -14.46 3.77
CA LEU A 473 4.75 -15.16 4.14
C LEU A 473 4.75 -16.60 3.62
N ILE A 474 5.11 -16.79 2.35
CA ILE A 474 5.20 -18.12 1.73
C ILE A 474 6.17 -19.01 2.50
N ASN A 475 7.37 -18.52 2.78
CA ASN A 475 8.37 -19.28 3.53
C ASN A 475 7.93 -19.60 4.97
N GLN A 476 7.11 -18.73 5.58
CA GLN A 476 6.60 -18.94 6.94
C GLN A 476 5.41 -19.91 6.99
N CYS A 477 4.50 -19.81 6.02
CA CYS A 477 3.24 -20.56 6.02
C CYS A 477 3.32 -21.91 5.30
N PHE A 478 4.29 -22.07 4.38
CA PHE A 478 4.43 -23.27 3.55
C PHE A 478 5.86 -23.84 3.59
N PRO A 479 6.44 -24.07 4.78
CA PRO A 479 7.83 -24.54 4.89
C PRO A 479 8.06 -25.87 4.19
N ASP A 480 7.05 -26.75 4.14
CA ASP A 480 7.15 -28.07 3.50
C ASP A 480 7.27 -27.97 1.96
N HIS A 481 6.90 -26.84 1.36
CA HIS A 481 7.02 -26.59 -0.08
C HIS A 481 8.33 -25.86 -0.46
N ALA A 482 9.16 -25.46 0.52
CA ALA A 482 10.32 -24.59 0.27
C ALA A 482 11.28 -25.13 -0.79
N GLU A 483 11.54 -26.44 -0.79
CA GLU A 483 12.44 -27.08 -1.74
C GLU A 483 11.81 -27.16 -3.14
N SER A 484 10.56 -27.64 -3.25
CA SER A 484 9.86 -27.80 -4.51
C SER A 484 9.60 -26.45 -5.22
N TRP A 485 9.36 -25.37 -4.46
CA TRP A 485 9.09 -24.03 -4.99
C TRP A 485 10.35 -23.21 -5.28
N SER A 486 11.51 -23.61 -4.75
CA SER A 486 12.78 -22.84 -4.87
C SER A 486 13.16 -22.52 -6.32
N GLY A 487 12.97 -23.46 -7.24
CA GLY A 487 13.26 -23.27 -8.67
C GLY A 487 12.43 -22.12 -9.24
N ARG A 488 11.10 -22.22 -9.14
CA ARG A 488 10.18 -21.21 -9.70
C ARG A 488 10.33 -19.85 -9.01
N LEU A 489 10.58 -19.81 -7.70
CA LEU A 489 10.86 -18.57 -6.98
C LEU A 489 12.10 -17.84 -7.53
N LYS A 490 13.15 -18.58 -7.91
CA LYS A 490 14.37 -17.99 -8.52
C LYS A 490 14.14 -17.53 -9.96
N GLU A 491 13.24 -18.14 -10.70
CA GLU A 491 12.84 -17.65 -12.02
C GLU A 491 12.05 -16.35 -11.90
N LEU A 492 11.10 -16.29 -10.98
CA LEU A 492 10.29 -15.09 -10.72
C LEU A 492 11.09 -13.96 -10.07
N VAL A 493 12.12 -14.29 -9.28
CA VAL A 493 12.99 -13.32 -8.58
C VAL A 493 14.43 -13.80 -8.69
N PRO A 494 15.17 -13.45 -9.75
CA PRO A 494 16.53 -13.95 -10.01
C PRO A 494 17.53 -13.72 -8.86
N GLY A 495 17.39 -12.61 -8.13
CA GLY A 495 18.20 -12.33 -6.94
C GLY A 495 17.64 -12.89 -5.62
N TYR A 496 16.74 -13.89 -5.69
CA TYR A 496 16.16 -14.48 -4.48
C TYR A 496 17.21 -15.00 -3.51
N GLY A 497 17.20 -14.48 -2.28
CA GLY A 497 18.14 -14.83 -1.23
C GLY A 497 19.52 -14.14 -1.32
N ILE A 498 19.73 -13.26 -2.30
CA ILE A 498 21.01 -12.55 -2.50
C ILE A 498 20.84 -11.08 -2.12
N LYS A 499 21.82 -10.52 -1.44
CA LYS A 499 21.94 -9.08 -1.20
C LYS A 499 22.68 -8.44 -2.36
N LEU A 500 21.97 -7.63 -3.14
CA LEU A 500 22.52 -7.02 -4.35
C LEU A 500 23.63 -6.01 -4.03
N ASN A 501 23.50 -5.26 -2.94
CA ASN A 501 24.53 -4.30 -2.53
C ASN A 501 25.90 -4.96 -2.27
N ASP A 502 25.90 -6.20 -1.81
CA ASP A 502 27.12 -6.97 -1.51
C ASP A 502 27.67 -7.70 -2.77
N ASN A 503 26.95 -7.64 -3.89
CA ASN A 503 27.27 -8.30 -5.16
C ASN A 503 27.17 -7.33 -6.35
N PRO A 504 28.09 -6.37 -6.51
CA PRO A 504 27.97 -5.28 -7.47
C PRO A 504 27.74 -5.70 -8.92
N THR A 505 28.46 -6.70 -9.41
CA THR A 505 28.31 -7.20 -10.80
C THR A 505 26.89 -7.77 -11.03
N LEU A 506 26.40 -8.61 -10.13
CA LEU A 506 25.05 -9.15 -10.22
C LEU A 506 23.99 -8.06 -10.06
N ALA A 507 24.25 -7.05 -9.21
CA ALA A 507 23.36 -5.91 -9.08
C ALA A 507 23.22 -5.14 -10.40
N ASP A 508 24.33 -4.88 -11.10
CA ASP A 508 24.31 -4.20 -12.40
C ASP A 508 23.53 -4.99 -13.45
N GLU A 509 23.77 -6.31 -13.53
CA GLU A 509 23.06 -7.20 -14.46
C GLU A 509 21.54 -7.17 -14.19
N ILE A 510 21.13 -7.40 -12.94
CA ILE A 510 19.72 -7.47 -12.57
C ILE A 510 19.04 -6.11 -12.73
N ILE A 511 19.66 -5.02 -12.28
CA ILE A 511 19.08 -3.68 -12.34
C ILE A 511 18.92 -3.24 -13.80
N SER A 512 19.94 -3.47 -14.64
CA SER A 512 19.89 -3.13 -16.06
C SER A 512 18.85 -3.94 -16.81
N HIS A 513 18.77 -5.24 -16.56
CA HIS A 513 17.75 -6.11 -17.14
C HIS A 513 16.34 -5.64 -16.76
N ASN A 514 16.10 -5.43 -15.46
CA ASN A 514 14.79 -4.98 -14.98
C ASN A 514 14.42 -3.59 -15.52
N ALA A 515 15.39 -2.68 -15.63
CA ALA A 515 15.16 -1.36 -16.23
C ALA A 515 14.77 -1.46 -17.70
N SER A 516 15.39 -2.36 -18.44
CA SER A 516 15.06 -2.63 -19.85
C SER A 516 13.64 -3.17 -20.00
N VAL A 517 13.29 -4.21 -19.26
CA VAL A 517 11.96 -4.86 -19.34
C VAL A 517 10.85 -3.90 -18.87
N LEU A 518 11.09 -3.18 -17.78
CA LEU A 518 10.11 -2.26 -17.21
C LEU A 518 10.06 -0.88 -17.90
N GLY A 519 10.92 -0.62 -18.91
CA GLY A 519 10.94 0.65 -19.63
C GLY A 519 11.34 1.85 -18.77
N ILE A 520 12.11 1.62 -17.70
CA ILE A 520 12.56 2.65 -16.74
C ILE A 520 14.04 2.97 -16.93
N HIS A 521 14.41 3.30 -18.18
CA HIS A 521 15.78 3.75 -18.50
C HIS A 521 16.01 5.17 -17.93
N HIS A 522 17.22 5.40 -17.40
CA HIS A 522 17.65 6.65 -16.77
C HIS A 522 18.95 7.17 -17.39
#